data_82db76808e101c86a7c4026b92faa009
#
_entry.id   82db76808e101c86a7c4026b92faa009
#
_cell.length_a   1.000
_cell.length_b   1.000
_cell.length_c   1.000
_cell.angle_alpha   90.00
_cell.angle_beta   90.00
_cell.angle_gamma   90.00
#
_symmetry.space_group_name_H-M   'P 1'
#
loop_
_entity.id
_entity.type
_entity.pdbx_description
1 polymer ?
#
loop_
_entity_poly.entity_id
_entity_poly.type
_entity_poly.pdbx_seq_one_letter_code
_entity_poly.pdbx_strand_id
1 'polypeptide(L)'
;MIILNGKYNTAKIFTDNIDEDAISQIITLCNQPISKNSDIRIMPDVHAGTGCTIGTTMTISGKAIPNLVGVDIGCGMETILLKEKHIELQKLDKLIYEKIPSGFNIRDKAHRYSQKIDLTQLYCYEHINPIRAELSIGTLGGGNHFIEADKGSDGSIYIVIHSGSRHLGVETAKYYQEQAYKKLNKCSQKEIDALIKKLKSEGKEKQIQSELKKLVNTKRTDIPKHLAYTEHELFEQYIHDMKIVQEFAALNRKAMTDEIIKGMGLHIKEQFTTVHNYIDTDNMILRKGAVSAQKGERLLIPINMRDGSLLLSLIHI
;
A
#
# COMPACT_ATOMS: atom_id res chain seq x y z
N MET A 1 23.04 10.10 -8.01
CA MET A 1 22.60 8.76 -7.52
C MET A 1 23.43 8.39 -6.31
N ILE A 2 22.77 8.13 -5.16
CA ILE A 2 23.42 7.76 -3.89
C ILE A 2 23.31 6.24 -3.72
N ILE A 3 24.32 5.62 -3.10
CA ILE A 3 24.34 4.20 -2.76
C ILE A 3 24.46 4.08 -1.24
N LEU A 4 23.48 3.44 -0.60
CA LEU A 4 23.53 3.16 0.83
C LEU A 4 23.74 1.65 1.05
N ASN A 5 24.74 1.33 1.85
CA ASN A 5 25.11 -0.05 2.17
C ASN A 5 24.60 -0.42 3.57
N GLY A 6 23.91 -1.55 3.66
CA GLY A 6 23.57 -2.21 4.91
C GLY A 6 24.30 -3.54 5.08
N LYS A 7 23.96 -4.26 6.16
CA LYS A 7 24.57 -5.56 6.48
C LYS A 7 24.26 -6.64 5.46
N TYR A 8 23.06 -6.64 4.88
CA TYR A 8 22.58 -7.72 3.99
C TYR A 8 22.37 -7.27 2.55
N ASN A 9 22.19 -5.97 2.32
CA ASN A 9 21.93 -5.46 0.97
C ASN A 9 22.32 -3.98 0.83
N THR A 10 22.22 -3.50 -0.40
CA THR A 10 22.51 -2.14 -0.81
C THR A 10 21.28 -1.55 -1.50
N ALA A 11 20.95 -0.29 -1.18
CA ALA A 11 19.90 0.47 -1.88
C ALA A 11 20.49 1.50 -2.83
N LYS A 12 19.89 1.65 -4.02
CA LYS A 12 20.20 2.68 -5.00
C LYS A 12 19.15 3.79 -4.91
N ILE A 13 19.59 5.04 -4.70
CA ILE A 13 18.72 6.20 -4.52
C ILE A 13 18.90 7.13 -5.71
N PHE A 14 17.79 7.48 -6.36
CA PHE A 14 17.78 8.27 -7.59
C PHE A 14 17.57 9.77 -7.37
N THR A 15 18.02 10.29 -6.23
CA THR A 15 18.05 11.72 -5.91
C THR A 15 19.32 12.07 -5.16
N ASP A 16 19.64 13.36 -5.12
CA ASP A 16 20.72 13.92 -4.30
C ASP A 16 20.17 14.59 -3.04
N ASN A 17 18.85 14.83 -2.99
CA ASN A 17 18.17 15.46 -1.87
C ASN A 17 17.35 14.40 -1.10
N ILE A 18 17.85 14.00 0.07
CA ILE A 18 17.21 13.02 0.95
C ILE A 18 17.44 13.41 2.39
N ASP A 19 16.41 13.32 3.22
CA ASP A 19 16.48 13.62 4.65
C ASP A 19 17.13 12.48 5.46
N GLU A 20 17.64 12.82 6.66
CA GLU A 20 18.35 11.87 7.53
C GLU A 20 17.44 10.73 8.02
N ASP A 21 16.16 10.99 8.26
CA ASP A 21 15.20 9.98 8.70
C ASP A 21 14.97 8.94 7.59
N ALA A 22 14.84 9.39 6.34
CA ALA A 22 14.74 8.50 5.19
C ALA A 22 16.01 7.66 5.00
N ILE A 23 17.20 8.25 5.13
CA ILE A 23 18.48 7.53 5.11
C ILE A 23 18.50 6.45 6.18
N SER A 24 18.14 6.77 7.42
CA SER A 24 18.07 5.85 8.54
C SER A 24 17.12 4.68 8.29
N GLN A 25 15.93 4.95 7.73
CA GLN A 25 14.95 3.92 7.39
C GLN A 25 15.46 2.98 6.29
N ILE A 26 16.12 3.49 5.25
CA ILE A 26 16.70 2.70 4.17
C ILE A 26 17.82 1.79 4.69
N ILE A 27 18.74 2.32 5.50
CA ILE A 27 19.82 1.54 6.12
C ILE A 27 19.23 0.45 7.02
N THR A 28 18.20 0.78 7.80
CA THR A 28 17.50 -0.18 8.65
C THR A 28 16.89 -1.33 7.84
N LEU A 29 16.29 -1.05 6.68
CA LEU A 29 15.80 -2.08 5.76
C LEU A 29 16.95 -2.93 5.20
N CYS A 30 18.03 -2.31 4.72
CA CYS A 30 19.19 -3.01 4.18
C CYS A 30 19.95 -3.84 5.23
N ASN A 31 19.72 -3.57 6.51
CA ASN A 31 20.24 -4.36 7.63
C ASN A 31 19.34 -5.56 8.00
N GLN A 32 18.22 -5.77 7.32
CA GLN A 32 17.34 -6.92 7.58
C GLN A 32 17.65 -8.10 6.66
N PRO A 33 17.59 -9.34 7.17
CA PRO A 33 17.84 -10.55 6.35
C PRO A 33 16.90 -10.68 5.14
N ILE A 34 15.67 -10.16 5.24
CA ILE A 34 14.70 -10.20 4.14
C ILE A 34 15.16 -9.40 2.91
N SER A 35 16.02 -8.41 3.09
CA SER A 35 16.51 -7.60 1.98
C SER A 35 17.55 -8.32 1.13
N LYS A 36 18.11 -9.44 1.63
CA LYS A 36 19.16 -10.21 0.92
C LYS A 36 18.68 -10.65 -0.47
N ASN A 37 19.50 -10.39 -1.48
CA ASN A 37 19.23 -10.70 -2.90
C ASN A 37 18.05 -9.93 -3.52
N SER A 38 17.57 -8.87 -2.88
CA SER A 38 16.55 -7.98 -3.43
C SER A 38 17.18 -6.80 -4.16
N ASP A 39 16.59 -6.38 -5.26
CA ASP A 39 16.85 -5.08 -5.87
C ASP A 39 16.06 -4.02 -5.11
N ILE A 40 16.74 -3.14 -4.36
CA ILE A 40 16.14 -2.02 -3.64
C ILE A 40 16.47 -0.74 -4.38
N ARG A 41 15.42 -0.07 -4.86
CA ARG A 41 15.53 1.20 -5.58
C ARG A 41 14.61 2.23 -4.95
N ILE A 42 15.15 3.43 -4.75
CA ILE A 42 14.47 4.52 -4.06
C ILE A 42 14.27 5.65 -5.06
N MET A 43 13.01 6.04 -5.27
CA MET A 43 12.60 7.05 -6.24
C MET A 43 12.96 8.47 -5.78
N PRO A 44 12.98 9.47 -6.70
CA PRO A 44 13.45 10.83 -6.40
C PRO A 44 12.67 11.59 -5.34
N ASP A 45 11.38 11.30 -5.15
CA ASP A 45 10.49 11.93 -4.17
C ASP A 45 10.53 11.27 -2.79
N VAL A 46 11.60 10.54 -2.49
CA VAL A 46 11.77 9.81 -1.24
C VAL A 46 11.64 10.69 0.00
N HIS A 47 10.86 10.22 0.95
CA HIS A 47 10.72 10.82 2.28
C HIS A 47 10.39 9.76 3.33
N ALA A 48 10.58 10.10 4.61
CA ALA A 48 10.30 9.18 5.69
C ALA A 48 8.82 8.77 5.73
N GLY A 49 8.57 7.48 5.96
CA GLY A 49 7.23 6.92 6.02
C GLY A 49 7.04 5.94 7.17
N THR A 50 5.79 5.54 7.43
CA THR A 50 5.50 4.53 8.44
C THR A 50 6.12 3.18 8.03
N GLY A 51 7.08 2.71 8.81
CA GLY A 51 7.76 1.43 8.64
C GLY A 51 8.94 1.46 7.67
N CYS A 52 8.87 2.18 6.57
CA CYS A 52 9.97 2.43 5.64
C CYS A 52 9.63 3.63 4.75
N THR A 53 10.62 4.14 4.03
CA THR A 53 10.49 5.28 3.13
C THR A 53 9.42 5.09 2.05
N ILE A 54 8.72 6.18 1.75
CA ILE A 54 7.90 6.32 0.54
C ILE A 54 8.85 6.51 -0.64
N GLY A 55 8.46 6.11 -1.85
CA GLY A 55 9.34 6.06 -3.01
C GLY A 55 10.16 4.75 -3.11
N THR A 56 9.85 3.73 -2.32
CA THR A 56 10.60 2.47 -2.30
C THR A 56 10.03 1.43 -3.26
N THR A 57 10.93 0.82 -4.05
CA THR A 57 10.67 -0.44 -4.77
C THR A 57 11.63 -1.51 -4.31
N MET A 58 11.14 -2.76 -4.22
CA MET A 58 11.94 -3.90 -3.78
C MET A 58 11.48 -5.18 -4.47
N THR A 59 12.39 -5.92 -5.11
CA THR A 59 12.06 -7.28 -5.57
C THR A 59 11.90 -8.22 -4.38
N ILE A 60 10.90 -9.09 -4.44
CA ILE A 60 10.57 -10.02 -3.36
C ILE A 60 10.51 -11.47 -3.87
N SER A 61 10.66 -12.42 -2.96
CA SER A 61 10.55 -13.85 -3.27
C SER A 61 9.87 -14.59 -2.11
N GLY A 62 8.56 -14.85 -2.23
CA GLY A 62 7.76 -15.60 -1.24
C GLY A 62 7.66 -14.96 0.15
N LYS A 63 8.11 -13.69 0.29
CA LYS A 63 8.08 -12.92 1.53
C LYS A 63 7.76 -11.46 1.24
N ALA A 64 6.96 -10.84 2.09
CA ALA A 64 6.65 -9.41 1.98
C ALA A 64 6.53 -8.74 3.34
N ILE A 65 6.93 -7.47 3.41
CA ILE A 65 6.71 -6.62 4.58
C ILE A 65 5.43 -5.80 4.32
N PRO A 66 4.31 -6.03 5.03
CA PRO A 66 3.06 -5.31 4.78
C PRO A 66 3.21 -3.79 4.89
N ASN A 67 3.96 -3.29 5.86
CA ASN A 67 4.24 -1.87 6.00
C ASN A 67 5.07 -1.28 4.83
N LEU A 68 5.79 -2.11 4.08
CA LEU A 68 6.55 -1.68 2.91
C LEU A 68 5.65 -1.56 1.65
N VAL A 69 4.47 -2.14 1.65
CA VAL A 69 3.39 -1.82 0.69
C VAL A 69 2.71 -0.51 1.10
N GLY A 70 2.62 -0.29 2.41
CA GLY A 70 1.92 0.83 3.02
C GLY A 70 0.55 0.44 3.55
N VAL A 71 0.01 1.29 4.41
CA VAL A 71 -1.31 1.06 5.04
C VAL A 71 -2.47 1.41 4.11
N ASP A 72 -2.24 2.22 3.08
CA ASP A 72 -3.24 2.51 2.04
C ASP A 72 -2.95 1.68 0.79
N ILE A 73 -3.27 0.38 0.91
CA ILE A 73 -3.10 -0.61 -0.16
C ILE A 73 -3.94 -0.18 -1.38
N GLY A 74 -3.34 -0.20 -2.57
CA GLY A 74 -4.02 0.17 -3.80
C GLY A 74 -4.25 1.68 -3.98
N CYS A 75 -3.61 2.52 -3.12
CA CYS A 75 -3.62 3.95 -3.33
C CYS A 75 -3.05 4.29 -4.71
N GLY A 76 -3.71 5.20 -5.39
CA GLY A 76 -3.38 5.55 -6.77
C GLY A 76 -4.26 6.67 -7.30
N MET A 77 -3.97 7.04 -8.53
CA MET A 77 -4.65 8.14 -9.22
C MET A 77 -5.48 7.58 -10.37
N GLU A 78 -6.72 8.02 -10.45
CA GLU A 78 -7.58 7.85 -11.60
C GLU A 78 -7.50 9.11 -12.42
N THR A 79 -7.03 9.03 -13.67
CA THR A 79 -6.84 10.15 -14.57
C THR A 79 -7.86 10.07 -15.70
N ILE A 80 -8.67 11.10 -15.84
CA ILE A 80 -9.79 11.18 -16.79
C ILE A 80 -9.56 12.33 -17.75
N LEU A 81 -9.30 12.05 -19.02
CA LEU A 81 -9.28 13.04 -20.09
C LEU A 81 -10.71 13.28 -20.58
N LEU A 82 -11.16 14.51 -20.56
CA LEU A 82 -12.49 14.91 -21.01
C LEU A 82 -12.56 15.22 -22.51
N LYS A 83 -13.74 15.09 -23.09
CA LYS A 83 -14.02 15.60 -24.45
C LYS A 83 -14.19 17.12 -24.44
N GLU A 84 -14.70 17.67 -23.35
CA GLU A 84 -14.88 19.09 -23.12
C GLU A 84 -13.52 19.82 -23.04
N LYS A 85 -13.51 21.05 -23.56
CA LYS A 85 -12.37 21.96 -23.49
C LYS A 85 -12.52 23.05 -22.43
N HIS A 86 -13.65 23.04 -21.73
CA HIS A 86 -13.97 23.95 -20.63
C HIS A 86 -14.88 23.24 -19.61
N ILE A 87 -14.68 23.52 -18.31
CA ILE A 87 -15.54 23.09 -17.22
C ILE A 87 -15.83 24.25 -16.27
N GLU A 88 -16.99 24.22 -15.64
CA GLU A 88 -17.37 25.17 -14.60
C GLU A 88 -16.79 24.74 -13.25
N LEU A 89 -15.65 25.34 -12.86
CA LEU A 89 -14.93 24.95 -11.63
C LEU A 89 -15.77 25.13 -10.37
N GLN A 90 -16.58 26.21 -10.28
CA GLN A 90 -17.44 26.44 -9.12
C GLN A 90 -18.53 25.36 -8.99
N LYS A 91 -19.08 24.91 -10.11
CA LYS A 91 -20.05 23.81 -10.14
C LYS A 91 -19.40 22.48 -9.75
N LEU A 92 -18.18 22.24 -10.23
CA LEU A 92 -17.39 21.08 -9.86
C LEU A 92 -17.11 21.05 -8.35
N ASP A 93 -16.62 22.16 -7.80
CA ASP A 93 -16.32 22.29 -6.37
C ASP A 93 -17.56 22.02 -5.51
N LYS A 94 -18.69 22.66 -5.84
CA LYS A 94 -19.96 22.42 -5.17
C LYS A 94 -20.40 20.97 -5.24
N LEU A 95 -20.29 20.34 -6.41
CA LEU A 95 -20.64 18.93 -6.60
C LEU A 95 -19.77 18.01 -5.73
N ILE A 96 -18.45 18.24 -5.72
CA ILE A 96 -17.52 17.46 -4.90
C ILE A 96 -17.88 17.59 -3.43
N TYR A 97 -18.09 18.82 -2.95
CA TYR A 97 -18.47 19.09 -1.56
C TYR A 97 -19.76 18.39 -1.14
N GLU A 98 -20.78 18.38 -2.00
CA GLU A 98 -22.10 17.81 -1.70
C GLU A 98 -22.15 16.27 -1.86
N LYS A 99 -21.35 15.67 -2.74
CA LYS A 99 -21.51 14.28 -3.16
C LYS A 99 -20.38 13.35 -2.76
N ILE A 100 -19.20 13.88 -2.44
CA ILE A 100 -18.00 13.08 -2.16
C ILE A 100 -17.54 13.36 -0.72
N PRO A 101 -17.90 12.51 0.24
CA PRO A 101 -17.41 12.64 1.62
C PRO A 101 -15.88 12.63 1.68
N SER A 102 -15.29 13.48 2.52
CA SER A 102 -13.84 13.60 2.70
C SER A 102 -13.43 13.44 4.16
N GLY A 103 -12.12 13.32 4.41
CA GLY A 103 -11.57 13.10 5.74
C GLY A 103 -12.02 11.76 6.33
N PHE A 104 -12.58 11.80 7.52
CA PHE A 104 -13.11 10.62 8.23
C PHE A 104 -14.56 10.29 7.87
N ASN A 105 -15.22 11.16 7.09
CA ASN A 105 -16.61 10.97 6.71
C ASN A 105 -16.75 9.81 5.72
N ILE A 106 -17.87 9.11 5.83
CA ILE A 106 -18.30 8.04 4.95
C ILE A 106 -19.72 8.33 4.48
N ARG A 107 -20.23 7.54 3.54
CA ARG A 107 -21.60 7.69 3.04
C ARG A 107 -22.62 7.20 4.06
N ASP A 108 -23.80 7.80 4.04
CA ASP A 108 -24.95 7.32 4.84
C ASP A 108 -25.54 6.03 4.29
N LYS A 109 -25.38 5.80 2.98
CA LYS A 109 -25.82 4.59 2.28
C LYS A 109 -24.69 4.07 1.39
N ALA A 110 -24.52 2.74 1.34
CA ALA A 110 -23.55 2.10 0.51
C ALA A 110 -23.73 2.46 -0.97
N HIS A 111 -22.63 2.77 -1.64
CA HIS A 111 -22.63 2.99 -3.08
C HIS A 111 -22.91 1.68 -3.81
N ARG A 112 -23.59 1.74 -4.99
CA ARG A 112 -23.89 0.53 -5.82
C ARG A 112 -22.68 -0.37 -6.10
N TYR A 113 -21.48 0.16 -6.05
CA TYR A 113 -20.24 -0.60 -6.25
C TYR A 113 -19.83 -1.44 -5.07
N SER A 114 -20.43 -1.27 -3.89
CA SER A 114 -20.20 -2.20 -2.76
C SER A 114 -20.66 -3.61 -3.10
N GLN A 115 -21.68 -3.76 -3.96
CA GLN A 115 -22.19 -5.05 -4.42
C GLN A 115 -21.27 -5.76 -5.45
N LYS A 116 -20.22 -5.08 -5.92
CA LYS A 116 -19.27 -5.65 -6.89
C LYS A 116 -18.09 -6.34 -6.26
N ILE A 117 -17.93 -6.21 -4.95
CA ILE A 117 -16.85 -6.81 -4.19
C ILE A 117 -17.40 -7.60 -3.01
N ASP A 118 -16.90 -8.79 -2.83
CA ASP A 118 -17.26 -9.66 -1.72
C ASP A 118 -16.15 -9.66 -0.66
N LEU A 119 -16.32 -8.85 0.38
CA LEU A 119 -15.35 -8.73 1.46
C LEU A 119 -15.26 -9.99 2.33
N THR A 120 -16.25 -10.90 2.28
CA THR A 120 -16.21 -12.16 3.04
C THR A 120 -15.13 -13.11 2.56
N GLN A 121 -14.57 -12.88 1.36
CA GLN A 121 -13.44 -13.63 0.82
C GLN A 121 -12.10 -13.28 1.47
N LEU A 122 -12.02 -12.18 2.24
CA LEU A 122 -10.80 -11.81 2.94
C LEU A 122 -10.47 -12.81 4.05
N TYR A 123 -9.26 -13.34 4.09
CA TYR A 123 -8.78 -14.14 5.21
C TYR A 123 -8.79 -13.36 6.54
N CYS A 124 -8.59 -12.02 6.46
CA CYS A 124 -8.66 -11.14 7.62
C CYS A 124 -10.08 -10.60 7.91
N TYR A 125 -11.15 -11.16 7.34
CA TYR A 125 -12.52 -10.64 7.44
C TYR A 125 -12.96 -10.35 8.87
N GLU A 126 -12.70 -11.27 9.82
CA GLU A 126 -13.06 -11.11 11.23
C GLU A 126 -12.29 -9.97 11.95
N HIS A 127 -11.32 -9.36 11.28
CA HIS A 127 -10.45 -8.31 11.82
C HIS A 127 -10.63 -6.95 11.15
N ILE A 128 -11.63 -6.81 10.29
CA ILE A 128 -12.00 -5.56 9.62
C ILE A 128 -13.40 -5.12 10.05
N ASN A 129 -13.74 -3.87 9.72
CA ASN A 129 -15.10 -3.36 9.83
C ASN A 129 -15.78 -3.34 8.44
N PRO A 130 -16.51 -4.41 8.04
CA PRO A 130 -17.08 -4.52 6.70
C PRO A 130 -18.14 -3.44 6.42
N ILE A 131 -18.95 -3.06 7.40
CA ILE A 131 -19.97 -2.01 7.25
C ILE A 131 -19.28 -0.67 6.93
N ARG A 132 -18.24 -0.33 7.67
CA ARG A 132 -17.47 0.89 7.40
C ARG A 132 -16.80 0.86 6.03
N ALA A 133 -16.27 -0.30 5.62
CA ALA A 133 -15.68 -0.47 4.30
C ALA A 133 -16.72 -0.23 3.20
N GLU A 134 -17.87 -0.87 3.24
CA GLU A 134 -18.95 -0.69 2.25
C GLU A 134 -19.39 0.77 2.12
N LEU A 135 -19.57 1.45 3.26
CA LEU A 135 -19.95 2.87 3.30
C LEU A 135 -18.82 3.82 2.85
N SER A 136 -17.58 3.32 2.74
CA SER A 136 -16.42 4.12 2.34
C SER A 136 -16.23 4.19 0.82
N ILE A 137 -16.89 3.33 0.02
CA ILE A 137 -16.78 3.39 -1.45
C ILE A 137 -17.40 4.70 -1.97
N GLY A 138 -16.64 5.41 -2.80
CA GLY A 138 -17.01 6.73 -3.32
C GLY A 138 -16.74 7.86 -2.33
N THR A 139 -15.73 7.70 -1.45
CA THR A 139 -15.27 8.74 -0.54
C THR A 139 -13.80 9.06 -0.78
N LEU A 140 -13.44 10.34 -0.66
CA LEU A 140 -12.07 10.80 -0.97
C LEU A 140 -11.06 10.38 0.10
N GLY A 141 -11.38 10.62 1.36
CA GLY A 141 -10.43 10.49 2.45
C GLY A 141 -9.73 11.78 2.82
N GLY A 142 -8.62 11.65 3.52
CA GLY A 142 -7.81 12.76 4.00
C GLY A 142 -6.32 12.53 3.73
N GLY A 143 -5.48 13.35 4.32
CA GLY A 143 -4.03 13.32 4.11
C GLY A 143 -3.67 13.91 2.73
N ASN A 144 -2.94 13.15 1.93
CA ASN A 144 -2.51 13.53 0.59
C ASN A 144 -3.51 13.18 -0.53
N HIS A 145 -4.75 12.76 -0.19
CA HIS A 145 -5.79 12.50 -1.18
C HIS A 145 -6.39 13.81 -1.70
N PHE A 146 -6.65 13.86 -3.01
CA PHE A 146 -7.18 15.05 -3.67
C PHE A 146 -8.03 14.70 -4.89
N ILE A 147 -8.83 15.66 -5.32
CA ILE A 147 -9.48 15.73 -6.63
C ILE A 147 -9.06 17.04 -7.24
N GLU A 148 -8.49 17.02 -8.43
CA GLU A 148 -8.05 18.22 -9.14
C GLU A 148 -8.55 18.22 -10.59
N ALA A 149 -8.61 19.41 -11.16
CA ALA A 149 -8.90 19.63 -12.56
C ALA A 149 -7.74 20.37 -13.22
N ASP A 150 -7.03 19.68 -14.10
CA ASP A 150 -5.86 20.18 -14.78
C ASP A 150 -6.16 20.56 -16.21
N LYS A 151 -5.45 21.57 -16.72
CA LYS A 151 -5.49 21.97 -18.12
C LYS A 151 -4.14 21.71 -18.78
N GLY A 152 -4.15 20.83 -19.76
CA GLY A 152 -2.98 20.55 -20.58
C GLY A 152 -2.59 21.72 -21.49
N SER A 153 -1.35 21.75 -21.96
CA SER A 153 -0.84 22.77 -22.89
C SER A 153 -1.58 22.83 -24.22
N ASP A 154 -2.22 21.73 -24.63
CA ASP A 154 -3.10 21.61 -25.81
C ASP A 154 -4.54 22.03 -25.54
N GLY A 155 -4.83 22.56 -24.35
CA GLY A 155 -6.18 22.95 -23.90
C GLY A 155 -7.08 21.78 -23.51
N SER A 156 -6.55 20.57 -23.41
CA SER A 156 -7.28 19.40 -22.88
C SER A 156 -7.53 19.54 -21.39
N ILE A 157 -8.69 19.06 -20.93
CA ILE A 157 -9.05 19.10 -19.52
C ILE A 157 -8.97 17.68 -18.94
N TYR A 158 -8.30 17.57 -17.82
CA TYR A 158 -8.16 16.34 -17.06
C TYR A 158 -8.83 16.50 -15.69
N ILE A 159 -9.47 15.44 -15.23
CA ILE A 159 -9.84 15.27 -13.80
C ILE A 159 -8.95 14.18 -13.23
N VAL A 160 -8.31 14.46 -12.12
CA VAL A 160 -7.46 13.52 -11.40
C VAL A 160 -8.05 13.27 -10.02
N ILE A 161 -8.20 11.99 -9.67
CA ILE A 161 -8.72 11.56 -8.37
C ILE A 161 -7.66 10.69 -7.69
N HIS A 162 -7.00 11.23 -6.66
CA HIS A 162 -6.05 10.49 -5.83
C HIS A 162 -6.74 9.97 -4.58
N SER A 163 -6.92 8.67 -4.49
CA SER A 163 -7.51 7.99 -3.33
C SER A 163 -7.18 6.50 -3.32
N GLY A 164 -7.40 5.85 -2.20
CA GLY A 164 -7.05 4.44 -1.97
C GLY A 164 -8.15 3.61 -1.31
N SER A 165 -7.73 2.61 -0.55
CA SER A 165 -8.59 1.60 0.08
C SER A 165 -9.21 2.02 1.40
N ARG A 166 -9.04 3.29 1.77
CA ARG A 166 -9.67 3.86 2.96
C ARG A 166 -9.25 3.08 4.23
N HIS A 167 -10.18 2.96 5.20
CA HIS A 167 -9.90 2.25 6.46
C HIS A 167 -9.68 0.75 6.27
N LEU A 168 -10.26 0.15 5.24
CA LEU A 168 -10.09 -1.27 4.92
C LEU A 168 -8.61 -1.65 4.73
N GLY A 169 -7.87 -0.86 3.94
CA GLY A 169 -6.44 -1.10 3.74
C GLY A 169 -5.63 -0.99 5.03
N VAL A 170 -5.97 -0.01 5.87
CA VAL A 170 -5.31 0.16 7.19
C VAL A 170 -5.52 -1.05 8.08
N GLU A 171 -6.74 -1.58 8.17
CA GLU A 171 -7.06 -2.75 8.99
C GLU A 171 -6.35 -4.00 8.45
N THR A 172 -6.41 -4.23 7.14
CA THR A 172 -5.72 -5.34 6.47
C THR A 172 -4.21 -5.28 6.69
N ALA A 173 -3.56 -4.15 6.42
CA ALA A 173 -2.12 -3.99 6.60
C ALA A 173 -1.69 -4.20 8.06
N LYS A 174 -2.44 -3.67 9.02
CA LYS A 174 -2.19 -3.87 10.45
C LYS A 174 -2.30 -5.34 10.86
N TYR A 175 -3.37 -6.01 10.42
CA TYR A 175 -3.55 -7.43 10.70
C TYR A 175 -2.34 -8.25 10.26
N TYR A 176 -1.93 -8.13 8.99
CA TYR A 176 -0.82 -8.91 8.46
C TYR A 176 0.52 -8.52 9.07
N GLN A 177 0.75 -7.24 9.37
CA GLN A 177 1.96 -6.78 10.05
C GLN A 177 2.07 -7.37 11.46
N GLU A 178 0.95 -7.46 12.19
CA GLU A 178 0.90 -8.06 13.51
C GLU A 178 1.07 -9.59 13.47
N GLN A 179 0.42 -10.28 12.54
CA GLN A 179 0.58 -11.72 12.36
C GLN A 179 2.00 -12.09 11.96
N ALA A 180 2.62 -11.31 11.07
CA ALA A 180 4.03 -11.46 10.70
C ALA A 180 4.95 -11.35 11.92
N TYR A 181 4.78 -10.31 12.74
CA TYR A 181 5.57 -10.13 13.94
C TYR A 181 5.36 -11.25 14.97
N LYS A 182 4.11 -11.67 15.19
CA LYS A 182 3.78 -12.80 16.08
C LYS A 182 4.44 -14.09 15.59
N LYS A 183 4.40 -14.39 14.28
CA LYS A 183 5.01 -15.59 13.69
C LYS A 183 6.52 -15.62 13.86
N LEU A 184 7.21 -14.49 13.63
CA LEU A 184 8.65 -14.35 13.79
C LEU A 184 9.12 -14.52 15.25
N ASN A 185 8.26 -14.26 16.22
CA ASN A 185 8.55 -14.43 17.65
C ASN A 185 8.02 -15.74 18.24
N LYS A 186 7.37 -16.60 17.42
CA LYS A 186 6.78 -17.86 17.91
C LYS A 186 7.80 -19.00 17.84
N CYS A 187 7.96 -19.70 18.95
CA CYS A 187 8.66 -20.97 18.94
C CYS A 187 7.87 -21.99 18.11
N SER A 188 8.54 -22.77 17.28
CA SER A 188 7.89 -23.85 16.55
C SER A 188 7.44 -24.95 17.51
N GLN A 189 6.32 -25.61 17.20
CA GLN A 189 5.83 -26.74 18.00
C GLN A 189 6.91 -27.85 18.13
N LYS A 190 7.69 -28.07 17.04
CA LYS A 190 8.81 -29.04 17.05
C LYS A 190 9.88 -28.72 18.10
N GLU A 191 10.19 -27.46 18.32
CA GLU A 191 11.19 -27.03 19.32
C GLU A 191 10.65 -27.15 20.73
N ILE A 192 9.35 -26.82 20.93
CA ILE A 192 8.66 -27.03 22.19
C ILE A 192 8.65 -28.51 22.54
N ASP A 193 8.24 -29.37 21.60
CA ASP A 193 8.17 -30.81 21.81
C ASP A 193 9.55 -31.42 22.06
N ALA A 194 10.57 -30.99 21.32
CA ALA A 194 11.96 -31.44 21.51
C ALA A 194 12.49 -31.07 22.91
N LEU A 195 12.22 -29.82 23.36
CA LEU A 195 12.61 -29.39 24.70
C LEU A 195 11.89 -30.20 25.79
N ILE A 196 10.57 -30.41 25.65
CA ILE A 196 9.78 -31.23 26.59
C ILE A 196 10.28 -32.64 26.63
N LYS A 197 10.55 -33.28 25.46
CA LYS A 197 11.08 -34.62 25.35
C LYS A 197 12.45 -34.73 26.03
N LYS A 198 13.34 -33.79 25.81
CA LYS A 198 14.67 -33.72 26.43
C LYS A 198 14.55 -33.61 27.95
N LEU A 199 13.76 -32.71 28.49
CA LEU A 199 13.61 -32.50 29.92
C LEU A 199 12.97 -33.73 30.62
N LYS A 200 12.01 -34.39 29.97
CA LYS A 200 11.46 -35.65 30.45
C LYS A 200 12.49 -36.75 30.51
N SER A 201 13.32 -36.92 29.46
CA SER A 201 14.39 -37.95 29.45
C SER A 201 15.49 -37.67 30.49
N GLU A 202 15.68 -36.40 30.91
CA GLU A 202 16.63 -36.02 31.96
C GLU A 202 16.00 -36.02 33.38
N GLY A 203 14.73 -36.40 33.54
CA GLY A 203 14.03 -36.42 34.85
C GLY A 203 13.76 -35.00 35.41
N LYS A 204 13.80 -33.96 34.56
CA LYS A 204 13.67 -32.54 34.94
C LYS A 204 12.26 -31.98 34.64
N GLU A 205 11.23 -32.77 34.81
CA GLU A 205 9.85 -32.37 34.45
C GLU A 205 9.37 -31.10 35.17
N LYS A 206 9.78 -30.90 36.43
CA LYS A 206 9.45 -29.68 37.20
C LYS A 206 10.02 -28.37 36.58
N GLN A 207 11.02 -28.49 35.70
CA GLN A 207 11.67 -27.35 35.06
C GLN A 207 11.05 -26.99 33.70
N ILE A 208 10.11 -27.79 33.18
CA ILE A 208 9.51 -27.61 31.85
C ILE A 208 8.96 -26.21 31.68
N GLN A 209 8.18 -25.71 32.62
CA GLN A 209 7.58 -24.36 32.50
C GLN A 209 8.62 -23.24 32.48
N SER A 210 9.66 -23.35 33.33
CA SER A 210 10.72 -22.34 33.40
C SER A 210 11.59 -22.33 32.14
N GLU A 211 11.92 -23.51 31.61
CA GLU A 211 12.72 -23.65 30.38
C GLU A 211 11.92 -23.27 29.13
N LEU A 212 10.62 -23.53 29.07
CA LEU A 212 9.75 -23.02 28.01
C LEU A 212 9.68 -21.49 28.03
N LYS A 213 9.56 -20.86 29.22
CA LYS A 213 9.67 -19.39 29.33
C LYS A 213 10.99 -18.85 28.84
N LYS A 214 12.11 -19.50 29.15
CA LYS A 214 13.44 -19.13 28.65
C LYS A 214 13.50 -19.27 27.12
N LEU A 215 13.04 -20.39 26.58
CA LEU A 215 12.99 -20.64 25.14
C LEU A 215 12.20 -19.56 24.40
N VAL A 216 11.02 -19.18 24.89
CA VAL A 216 10.21 -18.10 24.31
C VAL A 216 10.93 -16.76 24.40
N ASN A 217 11.61 -16.48 25.51
CA ASN A 217 12.35 -15.22 25.70
C ASN A 217 13.64 -15.13 24.85
N THR A 218 14.32 -16.25 24.61
CA THR A 218 15.55 -16.30 23.77
C THR A 218 15.25 -16.25 22.28
N LYS A 219 14.01 -16.51 21.88
CA LYS A 219 13.57 -16.48 20.46
C LYS A 219 12.93 -15.17 20.04
N ARG A 220 13.09 -14.10 20.79
CA ARG A 220 12.68 -12.79 20.30
C ARG A 220 13.52 -12.45 19.08
N THR A 221 12.84 -12.18 17.98
CA THR A 221 13.48 -11.70 16.76
C THR A 221 14.09 -10.33 16.97
N ASP A 222 15.27 -10.09 16.43
CA ASP A 222 15.89 -8.76 16.35
C ASP A 222 15.25 -7.91 15.24
N ILE A 223 14.28 -8.47 14.48
CA ILE A 223 13.59 -7.77 13.41
C ILE A 223 12.61 -6.77 14.04
N PRO A 224 12.72 -5.48 13.72
CA PRO A 224 11.79 -4.46 14.21
C PRO A 224 10.35 -4.80 13.81
N LYS A 225 9.37 -4.55 14.71
CA LYS A 225 7.96 -4.88 14.44
C LYS A 225 7.46 -4.33 13.11
N HIS A 226 7.89 -3.12 12.74
CA HIS A 226 7.47 -2.48 11.49
C HIS A 226 8.12 -3.06 10.23
N LEU A 227 9.18 -3.88 10.37
CA LEU A 227 9.82 -4.63 9.27
C LEU A 227 9.57 -6.14 9.35
N ALA A 228 8.69 -6.59 10.25
CA ALA A 228 8.26 -7.99 10.25
C ALA A 228 7.62 -8.35 8.91
N TYR A 229 7.88 -9.55 8.43
CA TYR A 229 7.46 -9.99 7.10
C TYR A 229 6.58 -11.24 7.15
N THR A 230 5.68 -11.33 6.18
CA THR A 230 4.90 -12.54 5.90
C THR A 230 5.72 -13.51 5.07
N GLU A 231 5.53 -14.81 5.31
CA GLU A 231 6.15 -15.90 4.54
C GLU A 231 5.24 -17.13 4.52
N HIS A 232 5.46 -18.05 3.59
CA HIS A 232 4.67 -19.26 3.41
C HIS A 232 3.17 -18.96 3.26
N GLU A 233 2.31 -19.70 3.93
CA GLU A 233 0.86 -19.53 3.90
C GLU A 233 0.40 -18.10 4.23
N LEU A 234 1.05 -17.44 5.20
CA LEU A 234 0.69 -16.06 5.56
C LEU A 234 1.03 -15.07 4.43
N PHE A 235 2.05 -15.34 3.63
CA PHE A 235 2.36 -14.56 2.43
C PHE A 235 1.28 -14.73 1.38
N GLU A 236 0.85 -15.96 1.09
CA GLU A 236 -0.22 -16.23 0.12
C GLU A 236 -1.55 -15.58 0.53
N GLN A 237 -1.93 -15.69 1.81
CA GLN A 237 -3.10 -15.02 2.37
C GLN A 237 -3.01 -13.50 2.21
N TYR A 238 -1.83 -12.91 2.49
CA TYR A 238 -1.62 -11.48 2.33
C TYR A 238 -1.74 -11.03 0.88
N ILE A 239 -1.17 -11.76 -0.07
CA ILE A 239 -1.27 -11.45 -1.52
C ILE A 239 -2.73 -11.53 -1.97
N HIS A 240 -3.48 -12.54 -1.52
CA HIS A 240 -4.90 -12.68 -1.83
C HIS A 240 -5.70 -11.47 -1.32
N ASP A 241 -5.58 -11.16 -0.05
CA ASP A 241 -6.33 -10.06 0.58
C ASP A 241 -5.92 -8.70 0.01
N MET A 242 -4.63 -8.50 -0.27
CA MET A 242 -4.12 -7.30 -0.91
C MET A 242 -4.79 -7.07 -2.28
N LYS A 243 -5.00 -8.11 -3.08
CA LYS A 243 -5.67 -8.00 -4.39
C LYS A 243 -7.12 -7.55 -4.24
N ILE A 244 -7.86 -8.10 -3.27
CA ILE A 244 -9.24 -7.67 -2.97
C ILE A 244 -9.26 -6.20 -2.52
N VAL A 245 -8.32 -5.81 -1.65
CA VAL A 245 -8.21 -4.41 -1.19
C VAL A 245 -7.82 -3.45 -2.31
N GLN A 246 -6.99 -3.89 -3.28
CA GLN A 246 -6.69 -3.10 -4.49
C GLN A 246 -7.93 -2.92 -5.37
N GLU A 247 -8.74 -3.96 -5.55
CA GLU A 247 -10.01 -3.88 -6.28
C GLU A 247 -10.97 -2.91 -5.58
N PHE A 248 -11.06 -2.98 -4.26
CA PHE A 248 -11.84 -2.02 -3.46
C PHE A 248 -11.38 -0.57 -3.71
N ALA A 249 -10.07 -0.31 -3.72
CA ALA A 249 -9.53 1.03 -3.99
C ALA A 249 -9.87 1.51 -5.41
N ALA A 250 -9.84 0.62 -6.41
CA ALA A 250 -10.24 0.93 -7.77
C ALA A 250 -11.75 1.26 -7.86
N LEU A 251 -12.60 0.49 -7.19
CA LEU A 251 -14.04 0.75 -7.12
C LEU A 251 -14.34 2.06 -6.39
N ASN A 252 -13.56 2.40 -5.35
CA ASN A 252 -13.66 3.68 -4.65
C ASN A 252 -13.40 4.86 -5.59
N ARG A 253 -12.29 4.87 -6.34
CA ARG A 253 -11.97 5.91 -7.33
C ARG A 253 -13.02 5.98 -8.43
N LYS A 254 -13.43 4.82 -8.96
CA LYS A 254 -14.45 4.73 -9.99
C LYS A 254 -15.81 5.30 -9.54
N ALA A 255 -16.19 5.09 -8.29
CA ALA A 255 -17.43 5.63 -7.74
C ALA A 255 -17.41 7.17 -7.73
N MET A 256 -16.29 7.78 -7.30
CA MET A 256 -16.11 9.22 -7.34
C MET A 256 -16.09 9.76 -8.78
N THR A 257 -15.43 9.07 -9.71
CA THR A 257 -15.45 9.39 -11.14
C THR A 257 -16.88 9.44 -11.67
N ASP A 258 -17.68 8.41 -11.42
CA ASP A 258 -19.06 8.34 -11.90
C ASP A 258 -19.93 9.49 -11.33
N GLU A 259 -19.74 9.84 -10.05
CA GLU A 259 -20.45 10.97 -9.43
C GLU A 259 -20.10 12.31 -10.12
N ILE A 260 -18.80 12.54 -10.38
CA ILE A 260 -18.34 13.79 -11.02
C ILE A 260 -18.82 13.86 -12.46
N ILE A 261 -18.54 12.83 -13.26
CA ILE A 261 -18.89 12.81 -14.69
C ILE A 261 -20.39 12.97 -14.90
N LYS A 262 -21.20 12.25 -14.13
CA LYS A 262 -22.66 12.31 -14.20
C LYS A 262 -23.22 13.63 -13.69
N GLY A 263 -22.73 14.10 -12.52
CA GLY A 263 -23.22 15.32 -11.89
C GLY A 263 -22.89 16.58 -12.69
N MET A 264 -21.77 16.57 -13.41
CA MET A 264 -21.34 17.66 -14.27
C MET A 264 -21.89 17.56 -15.72
N GLY A 265 -22.38 16.37 -16.14
CA GLY A 265 -22.79 16.12 -17.52
C GLY A 265 -21.60 16.08 -18.48
N LEU A 266 -20.45 15.53 -18.03
CA LEU A 266 -19.20 15.46 -18.79
C LEU A 266 -19.08 14.15 -19.57
N HIS A 267 -18.21 14.14 -20.59
CA HIS A 267 -17.94 12.98 -21.42
C HIS A 267 -16.46 12.60 -21.36
N ILE A 268 -16.21 11.35 -21.03
CA ILE A 268 -14.85 10.78 -21.00
C ILE A 268 -14.37 10.57 -22.44
N LYS A 269 -13.18 11.07 -22.75
CA LYS A 269 -12.44 10.76 -23.97
C LYS A 269 -11.52 9.57 -23.74
N GLU A 270 -10.82 9.57 -22.59
CA GLU A 270 -9.88 8.54 -22.18
C GLU A 270 -9.78 8.48 -20.67
N GLN A 271 -9.43 7.32 -20.13
CA GLN A 271 -9.28 7.11 -18.70
C GLN A 271 -8.20 6.05 -18.45
N PHE A 272 -7.36 6.27 -17.43
CA PHE A 272 -6.37 5.29 -16.99
C PHE A 272 -6.08 5.46 -15.50
N THR A 273 -5.54 4.41 -14.89
CA THR A 273 -5.22 4.37 -13.46
C THR A 273 -3.72 4.20 -13.25
N THR A 274 -3.15 4.91 -12.27
CA THR A 274 -1.77 4.77 -11.82
C THR A 274 -1.77 4.41 -10.34
N VAL A 275 -1.31 3.19 -9.98
CA VAL A 275 -1.26 2.71 -8.60
C VAL A 275 0.18 2.73 -8.09
N HIS A 276 0.39 3.09 -6.82
CA HIS A 276 1.72 3.26 -6.24
C HIS A 276 1.96 2.56 -4.89
N ASN A 277 0.95 1.88 -4.32
CA ASN A 277 1.06 1.08 -3.09
C ASN A 277 0.54 -0.33 -3.32
N TYR A 278 1.39 -1.24 -3.79
CA TYR A 278 1.00 -2.61 -4.09
C TYR A 278 2.20 -3.55 -4.29
N ILE A 279 1.92 -4.82 -4.43
CA ILE A 279 2.86 -5.81 -4.95
C ILE A 279 2.43 -6.19 -6.36
N ASP A 280 3.31 -5.93 -7.33
CA ASP A 280 3.22 -6.47 -8.67
C ASP A 280 3.54 -7.96 -8.60
N THR A 281 2.50 -8.79 -8.69
CA THR A 281 2.64 -10.25 -8.53
C THR A 281 3.21 -10.95 -9.76
N ASP A 282 3.22 -10.30 -10.92
CA ASP A 282 3.77 -10.86 -12.16
C ASP A 282 5.29 -10.72 -12.18
N ASN A 283 5.79 -9.57 -11.70
CA ASN A 283 7.22 -9.26 -11.63
C ASN A 283 7.80 -9.42 -10.21
N MET A 284 6.98 -9.74 -9.23
CA MET A 284 7.35 -9.85 -7.81
C MET A 284 8.07 -8.60 -7.30
N ILE A 285 7.50 -7.44 -7.58
CA ILE A 285 8.02 -6.12 -7.17
C ILE A 285 7.04 -5.48 -6.19
N LEU A 286 7.50 -5.26 -4.97
CA LEU A 286 6.82 -4.48 -3.96
C LEU A 286 7.07 -2.99 -4.21
N ARG A 287 6.00 -2.17 -4.13
CA ARG A 287 6.03 -0.73 -4.37
C ARG A 287 5.33 0.02 -3.24
N LYS A 288 5.99 1.06 -2.74
CA LYS A 288 5.44 2.00 -1.77
C LYS A 288 5.69 3.44 -2.24
N GLY A 289 4.62 4.14 -2.63
CA GLY A 289 4.73 5.47 -3.23
C GLY A 289 5.51 5.46 -4.55
N ALA A 290 5.49 4.34 -5.29
CA ALA A 290 6.24 4.19 -6.52
C ALA A 290 5.38 3.51 -7.58
N VAL A 291 5.26 4.14 -8.74
CA VAL A 291 4.46 3.65 -9.86
C VAL A 291 5.23 2.67 -10.74
N SER A 292 4.52 1.83 -11.48
CA SER A 292 5.09 1.10 -12.60
C SER A 292 5.38 2.05 -13.77
N ALA A 293 6.45 1.79 -14.51
CA ALA A 293 6.87 2.57 -15.66
C ALA A 293 7.40 1.63 -16.76
N GLN A 294 6.59 0.65 -17.15
CA GLN A 294 6.95 -0.31 -18.19
C GLN A 294 6.60 0.23 -19.58
N LYS A 295 7.20 -0.38 -20.60
CA LYS A 295 6.90 -0.04 -21.99
C LYS A 295 5.39 -0.17 -22.28
N GLY A 296 4.82 0.87 -22.89
CA GLY A 296 3.41 0.95 -23.23
C GLY A 296 2.51 1.49 -22.14
N GLU A 297 3.00 1.67 -20.92
CA GLU A 297 2.22 2.25 -19.82
C GLU A 297 2.08 3.76 -19.95
N ARG A 298 0.96 4.26 -19.43
CA ARG A 298 0.74 5.68 -19.13
C ARG A 298 0.73 5.88 -17.65
N LEU A 299 1.40 6.93 -17.20
CA LEU A 299 1.43 7.26 -15.80
C LEU A 299 1.32 8.76 -15.58
N LEU A 300 0.71 9.10 -14.45
CA LEU A 300 0.62 10.44 -13.94
C LEU A 300 1.54 10.57 -12.73
N ILE A 301 2.36 11.61 -12.70
CA ILE A 301 3.22 11.97 -11.59
C ILE A 301 2.77 13.33 -11.08
N PRO A 302 2.10 13.43 -9.92
CA PRO A 302 1.72 14.71 -9.35
C PRO A 302 2.98 15.44 -8.87
N ILE A 303 3.04 16.76 -9.12
CA ILE A 303 4.13 17.61 -8.66
C ILE A 303 3.67 18.37 -7.41
N ASN A 304 2.72 19.25 -7.57
CA ASN A 304 2.09 20.02 -6.49
C ASN A 304 0.85 20.76 -7.03
N MET A 305 0.05 21.34 -6.14
CA MET A 305 -1.21 22.02 -6.50
C MET A 305 -1.04 23.25 -7.42
N ARG A 306 0.15 23.83 -7.53
CA ARG A 306 0.40 24.98 -8.39
C ARG A 306 0.88 24.56 -9.77
N ASP A 307 1.76 23.55 -9.82
CA ASP A 307 2.45 23.16 -11.04
C ASP A 307 1.77 21.96 -11.71
N GLY A 308 0.70 21.40 -11.06
CA GLY A 308 -0.11 20.31 -11.59
C GLY A 308 0.62 18.98 -11.59
N SER A 309 0.45 18.22 -12.67
CA SER A 309 0.96 16.85 -12.80
C SER A 309 1.68 16.63 -14.13
N LEU A 310 2.66 15.74 -14.15
CA LEU A 310 3.29 15.26 -15.38
C LEU A 310 2.55 14.01 -15.89
N LEU A 311 2.10 14.08 -17.14
CA LEU A 311 1.56 12.94 -17.86
C LEU A 311 2.66 12.34 -18.75
N LEU A 312 3.05 11.12 -18.47
CA LEU A 312 4.04 10.38 -19.24
C LEU A 312 3.39 9.24 -20.02
N SER A 313 3.85 9.06 -21.25
CA SER A 313 3.48 7.91 -22.09
C SER A 313 4.76 7.19 -22.50
N LEU A 314 4.92 5.96 -22.02
CA LEU A 314 6.12 5.14 -22.24
C LEU A 314 6.02 4.25 -23.47
N ILE A 315 5.27 4.72 -24.50
CA ILE A 315 5.02 3.95 -25.73
C ILE A 315 6.31 3.75 -26.53
N HIS A 316 7.28 4.66 -26.38
CA HIS A 316 8.52 4.71 -27.18
C HIS A 316 9.80 4.40 -26.39
N ILE A 317 9.71 3.90 -25.17
CA ILE A 317 10.87 3.49 -24.36
C ILE A 317 11.15 2.00 -24.53
#